data_abda406f4f745229e20d02c7893fc26f
#
_entry.id   abda406f4f745229e20d02c7893fc26f
#
_cell.length_a   1.000
_cell.length_b   1.000
_cell.length_c   1.000
_cell.angle_alpha   90.00
_cell.angle_beta   90.00
_cell.angle_gamma   90.00
#
_symmetry.space_group_name_H-M   'P 1'
#
loop_
_entity.id
_entity.type
_entity.pdbx_description
1 polymer ?
#
loop_
_entity_poly.entity_id
_entity_poly.type
_entity_poly.pdbx_seq_one_letter_code
_entity_poly.pdbx_strand_id
1 'polypeptide(L)'
;MRNIGVIGYGAVGRATASMLANRGDAVRIVQRNTPKELPEGCTFHAADSTDREATIRACTGVDAVVCCLGFPYDSALWRRVWPKAMANLIDGCSASGARLVFADNLYMYGPQTSPLTEAMPLTNYGRKPALRAELTKLWKSAHDTGRVRAVAVRASDFYGPDVATSVISVFGVARLLAGKPALTPYSPEHPHDFTYVPDFARALVTLVDAPDDAYGQAWHVPNASTRTLRDVLTLAASLIGVPARISVLPSALAPIIGLFSKEVREIAEMRFQWDRPYIVNSSKFAARFWNDATPFESGLGDTISFYRATGAPRRRE
;
A
#
# COMPACT_ATOMS: atom_id res chain seq x y z
N MET A 1 11.71 -6.47 -23.15
CA MET A 1 10.33 -6.85 -22.82
C MET A 1 10.41 -7.99 -21.82
N ARG A 2 9.85 -7.84 -20.64
CA ARG A 2 9.78 -8.88 -19.60
C ARG A 2 8.34 -9.32 -19.42
N ASN A 3 8.15 -10.52 -18.87
CA ASN A 3 6.83 -11.03 -18.50
C ASN A 3 6.64 -10.79 -16.99
N ILE A 4 5.73 -9.91 -16.60
CA ILE A 4 5.55 -9.52 -15.20
C ILE A 4 4.15 -9.92 -14.71
N GLY A 5 4.09 -10.66 -13.62
CA GLY A 5 2.84 -10.96 -12.92
C GLY A 5 2.52 -9.87 -11.87
N VAL A 6 1.37 -9.19 -11.98
CA VAL A 6 0.87 -8.28 -10.95
C VAL A 6 -0.28 -8.97 -10.22
N ILE A 7 -0.04 -9.39 -8.97
CA ILE A 7 -1.02 -10.12 -8.16
C ILE A 7 -1.71 -9.18 -7.19
N GLY A 8 -3.02 -8.99 -7.39
CA GLY A 8 -3.82 -7.97 -6.74
C GLY A 8 -3.94 -6.69 -7.59
N TYR A 9 -5.18 -6.33 -7.96
CA TYR A 9 -5.47 -5.24 -8.89
C TYR A 9 -6.30 -4.13 -8.22
N GLY A 10 -5.86 -3.72 -7.01
CA GLY A 10 -6.29 -2.51 -6.33
C GLY A 10 -5.60 -1.26 -6.88
N ALA A 11 -5.68 -0.12 -6.18
CA ALA A 11 -5.05 1.14 -6.64
C ALA A 11 -3.55 0.98 -6.95
N VAL A 12 -2.80 0.35 -6.05
CA VAL A 12 -1.36 0.08 -6.25
C VAL A 12 -1.12 -0.85 -7.44
N GLY A 13 -1.86 -1.97 -7.52
CA GLY A 13 -1.71 -2.92 -8.62
C GLY A 13 -2.07 -2.33 -9.98
N ARG A 14 -3.10 -1.48 -10.07
CA ARG A 14 -3.45 -0.75 -11.30
C ARG A 14 -2.35 0.20 -11.72
N ALA A 15 -1.87 1.05 -10.81
CA ALA A 15 -0.79 1.97 -11.11
C ALA A 15 0.48 1.24 -11.57
N THR A 16 0.83 0.14 -10.89
CA THR A 16 1.99 -0.68 -11.24
C THR A 16 1.83 -1.36 -12.60
N ALA A 17 0.68 -1.98 -12.86
CA ALA A 17 0.42 -2.65 -14.14
C ALA A 17 0.42 -1.68 -15.31
N SER A 18 -0.21 -0.50 -15.16
CA SER A 18 -0.19 0.54 -16.20
C SER A 18 1.23 1.04 -16.47
N MET A 19 2.04 1.27 -15.44
CA MET A 19 3.42 1.73 -15.59
C MET A 19 4.29 0.68 -16.30
N LEU A 20 4.14 -0.61 -15.97
CA LEU A 20 4.84 -1.71 -16.62
C LEU A 20 4.41 -1.86 -18.09
N ALA A 21 3.12 -1.83 -18.38
CA ALA A 21 2.59 -1.93 -19.74
C ALA A 21 3.04 -0.75 -20.61
N ASN A 22 2.96 0.48 -20.10
CA ASN A 22 3.38 1.69 -20.82
C ASN A 22 4.86 1.70 -21.20
N ARG A 23 5.71 1.00 -20.47
CA ARG A 23 7.12 0.81 -20.85
C ARG A 23 7.38 -0.39 -21.76
N GLY A 24 6.33 -1.11 -22.16
CA GLY A 24 6.38 -2.21 -23.13
C GLY A 24 6.61 -3.60 -22.53
N ASP A 25 6.39 -3.80 -21.22
CA ASP A 25 6.40 -5.16 -20.63
C ASP A 25 5.09 -5.90 -20.91
N ALA A 26 5.18 -7.23 -21.03
CA ALA A 26 4.02 -8.10 -21.04
C ALA A 26 3.50 -8.30 -19.60
N VAL A 27 2.34 -7.75 -19.27
CA VAL A 27 1.80 -7.76 -17.93
C VAL A 27 0.64 -8.75 -17.79
N ARG A 28 0.76 -9.67 -16.84
CA ARG A 28 -0.30 -10.57 -16.42
C ARG A 28 -0.90 -10.08 -15.11
N ILE A 29 -2.15 -9.61 -15.17
CA ILE A 29 -2.93 -9.22 -13.99
C ILE A 29 -3.58 -10.44 -13.40
N VAL A 30 -3.36 -10.68 -12.09
CA VAL A 30 -3.86 -11.85 -11.37
C VAL A 30 -4.73 -11.42 -10.20
N GLN A 31 -5.99 -11.82 -10.22
CA GLN A 31 -6.96 -11.69 -9.12
C GLN A 31 -8.13 -12.65 -9.31
N ARG A 32 -9.02 -12.73 -8.32
CA ARG A 32 -10.16 -13.67 -8.34
C ARG A 32 -11.19 -13.33 -9.43
N ASN A 33 -11.57 -12.07 -9.53
CA ASN A 33 -12.64 -11.61 -10.39
C ASN A 33 -12.07 -10.84 -11.59
N THR A 34 -12.68 -11.00 -12.76
CA THR A 34 -12.30 -10.26 -13.97
C THR A 34 -12.40 -8.74 -13.72
N PRO A 35 -11.35 -7.97 -13.96
CA PRO A 35 -11.42 -6.51 -13.90
C PRO A 35 -12.41 -5.99 -14.95
N LYS A 36 -13.04 -4.84 -14.65
CA LYS A 36 -13.91 -4.18 -15.62
C LYS A 36 -13.14 -3.71 -16.85
N GLU A 37 -11.92 -3.24 -16.64
CA GLU A 37 -11.03 -2.70 -17.65
C GLU A 37 -9.62 -3.22 -17.40
N LEU A 38 -8.91 -3.49 -18.49
CA LEU A 38 -7.49 -3.85 -18.50
C LEU A 38 -6.73 -2.78 -19.29
N PRO A 39 -5.56 -2.34 -18.82
CA PRO A 39 -4.69 -1.51 -19.65
C PRO A 39 -4.30 -2.26 -20.92
N GLU A 40 -4.06 -1.51 -21.97
CA GLU A 40 -3.52 -2.07 -23.23
C GLU A 40 -2.21 -2.83 -22.95
N GLY A 41 -2.00 -3.96 -23.60
CA GLY A 41 -0.83 -4.83 -23.37
C GLY A 41 -0.91 -5.71 -22.12
N CYS A 42 -1.99 -5.63 -21.33
CA CYS A 42 -2.20 -6.49 -20.18
C CYS A 42 -3.08 -7.70 -20.50
N THR A 43 -2.76 -8.85 -19.90
CA THR A 43 -3.60 -10.05 -19.88
C THR A 43 -4.17 -10.30 -18.49
N PHE A 44 -5.27 -11.03 -18.43
CA PHE A 44 -5.91 -11.41 -17.17
C PHE A 44 -5.81 -12.91 -16.89
N HIS A 45 -5.51 -13.26 -15.65
CA HIS A 45 -5.51 -14.63 -15.16
C HIS A 45 -6.28 -14.72 -13.84
N ALA A 46 -7.38 -15.47 -13.82
CA ALA A 46 -8.17 -15.67 -12.61
C ALA A 46 -7.46 -16.64 -11.64
N ALA A 47 -7.11 -16.14 -10.44
CA ALA A 47 -6.56 -16.98 -9.39
C ALA A 47 -6.87 -16.41 -8.00
N ASP A 48 -7.09 -17.29 -7.04
CA ASP A 48 -7.08 -16.98 -5.60
C ASP A 48 -5.68 -17.24 -5.06
N SER A 49 -5.04 -16.22 -4.50
CA SER A 49 -3.70 -16.33 -3.91
C SER A 49 -3.62 -17.26 -2.69
N THR A 50 -4.76 -17.66 -2.12
CA THR A 50 -4.85 -18.67 -1.05
C THR A 50 -4.92 -20.09 -1.57
N ASP A 51 -5.10 -20.28 -2.88
CA ASP A 51 -4.98 -21.55 -3.58
C ASP A 51 -3.55 -21.71 -4.11
N ARG A 52 -2.84 -22.73 -3.61
CA ARG A 52 -1.43 -22.94 -3.94
C ARG A 52 -1.22 -23.24 -5.43
N GLU A 53 -2.00 -24.17 -5.98
CA GLU A 53 -1.83 -24.56 -7.37
C GLU A 53 -2.20 -23.46 -8.34
N ALA A 54 -3.30 -22.73 -8.07
CA ALA A 54 -3.70 -21.57 -8.86
C ALA A 54 -2.61 -20.48 -8.85
N THR A 55 -1.97 -20.25 -7.69
CA THR A 55 -0.87 -19.28 -7.56
C THR A 55 0.37 -19.73 -8.33
N ILE A 56 0.75 -21.02 -8.27
CA ILE A 56 1.88 -21.55 -9.04
C ILE A 56 1.62 -21.38 -10.55
N ARG A 57 0.41 -21.75 -11.03
CA ARG A 57 0.06 -21.52 -12.44
C ARG A 57 0.12 -20.05 -12.83
N ALA A 58 -0.34 -19.15 -11.96
CA ALA A 58 -0.29 -17.71 -12.19
C ALA A 58 1.15 -17.17 -12.30
N CYS A 59 2.11 -17.77 -11.60
CA CYS A 59 3.53 -17.43 -11.64
C CYS A 59 4.30 -18.09 -12.79
N THR A 60 3.72 -19.08 -13.49
CA THR A 60 4.42 -19.79 -14.57
C THR A 60 4.71 -18.86 -15.75
N GLY A 61 5.98 -18.85 -16.22
CA GLY A 61 6.42 -18.09 -17.37
C GLY A 61 6.51 -16.57 -17.15
N VAL A 62 6.59 -16.10 -15.91
CA VAL A 62 6.89 -14.71 -15.59
C VAL A 62 8.31 -14.56 -15.05
N ASP A 63 8.96 -13.43 -15.35
CA ASP A 63 10.31 -13.10 -14.88
C ASP A 63 10.29 -12.51 -13.46
N ALA A 64 9.20 -11.82 -13.12
CA ALA A 64 8.97 -11.27 -11.79
C ALA A 64 7.48 -11.23 -11.44
N VAL A 65 7.20 -11.33 -10.15
CA VAL A 65 5.87 -11.17 -9.54
C VAL A 65 5.89 -9.93 -8.66
N VAL A 66 4.98 -8.99 -8.91
CA VAL A 66 4.72 -7.86 -8.03
C VAL A 66 3.46 -8.16 -7.23
N CYS A 67 3.62 -8.41 -5.93
CA CYS A 67 2.52 -8.69 -5.02
C CYS A 67 1.92 -7.39 -4.50
N CYS A 68 0.75 -6.99 -5.03
CA CYS A 68 -0.06 -5.84 -4.61
C CYS A 68 -1.34 -6.26 -3.89
N LEU A 69 -1.33 -7.43 -3.24
CA LEU A 69 -2.49 -7.95 -2.53
C LEU A 69 -2.91 -7.06 -1.37
N GLY A 70 -4.20 -6.84 -1.25
CA GLY A 70 -4.85 -6.27 -0.08
C GLY A 70 -6.07 -7.12 0.30
N PHE A 71 -6.28 -7.32 1.59
CA PHE A 71 -7.46 -8.02 2.12
C PHE A 71 -8.29 -7.06 2.97
N PRO A 72 -9.61 -7.29 3.13
CA PRO A 72 -10.45 -6.51 4.02
C PRO A 72 -9.80 -6.33 5.39
N TYR A 73 -9.99 -5.17 6.01
CA TYR A 73 -9.27 -4.77 7.23
C TYR A 73 -9.84 -5.47 8.47
N ASP A 74 -9.52 -6.75 8.60
CA ASP A 74 -10.00 -7.71 9.60
C ASP A 74 -8.83 -8.58 10.06
N SER A 75 -8.43 -8.48 11.32
CA SER A 75 -7.28 -9.19 11.88
C SER A 75 -7.44 -10.71 11.85
N ALA A 76 -8.66 -11.24 12.06
CA ALA A 76 -8.93 -12.67 12.01
C ALA A 76 -8.83 -13.20 10.56
N LEU A 77 -9.38 -12.46 9.60
CA LEU A 77 -9.21 -12.78 8.18
C LEU A 77 -7.73 -12.73 7.80
N TRP A 78 -7.00 -11.67 8.19
CA TRP A 78 -5.58 -11.51 7.89
C TRP A 78 -4.74 -12.67 8.41
N ARG A 79 -4.96 -13.10 9.67
CA ARG A 79 -4.27 -14.25 10.27
C ARG A 79 -4.49 -15.54 9.46
N ARG A 80 -5.66 -15.71 8.87
CA ARG A 80 -6.00 -16.89 8.07
C ARG A 80 -5.43 -16.86 6.65
N VAL A 81 -5.46 -15.69 5.98
CA VAL A 81 -5.20 -15.61 4.54
C VAL A 81 -3.78 -15.17 4.19
N TRP A 82 -3.18 -14.21 4.93
CA TRP A 82 -1.88 -13.67 4.59
C TRP A 82 -0.74 -14.70 4.61
N PRO A 83 -0.59 -15.55 5.65
CA PRO A 83 0.46 -16.56 5.67
C PRO A 83 0.35 -17.53 4.49
N LYS A 84 -0.88 -17.96 4.16
CA LYS A 84 -1.13 -18.85 3.00
C LYS A 84 -0.76 -18.15 1.69
N ALA A 85 -1.25 -16.94 1.47
CA ALA A 85 -0.95 -16.19 0.24
C ALA A 85 0.55 -15.95 0.07
N MET A 86 1.26 -15.57 1.13
CA MET A 86 2.71 -15.36 1.06
C MET A 86 3.47 -16.68 0.79
N ALA A 87 3.10 -17.77 1.46
CA ALA A 87 3.71 -19.08 1.21
C ALA A 87 3.49 -19.53 -0.24
N ASN A 88 2.25 -19.37 -0.76
CA ASN A 88 1.93 -19.73 -2.14
C ASN A 88 2.67 -18.88 -3.17
N LEU A 89 2.85 -17.58 -2.90
CA LEU A 89 3.65 -16.69 -3.74
C LEU A 89 5.13 -17.11 -3.78
N ILE A 90 5.69 -17.46 -2.61
CA ILE A 90 7.05 -17.97 -2.51
C ILE A 90 7.18 -19.28 -3.31
N ASP A 91 6.23 -20.22 -3.16
CA ASP A 91 6.21 -21.46 -3.90
C ASP A 91 6.10 -21.24 -5.41
N GLY A 92 5.20 -20.34 -5.84
CA GLY A 92 5.00 -20.00 -7.24
C GLY A 92 6.24 -19.36 -7.87
N CYS A 93 6.84 -18.39 -7.19
CA CYS A 93 8.07 -17.75 -7.66
C CYS A 93 9.26 -18.73 -7.64
N SER A 94 9.37 -19.58 -6.63
CA SER A 94 10.39 -20.63 -6.55
C SER A 94 10.29 -21.60 -7.73
N ALA A 95 9.10 -22.07 -8.04
CA ALA A 95 8.85 -23.02 -9.13
C ALA A 95 9.12 -22.43 -10.53
N SER A 96 8.90 -21.12 -10.71
CA SER A 96 9.12 -20.43 -12.00
C SER A 96 10.48 -19.75 -12.13
N GLY A 97 11.27 -19.66 -11.04
CA GLY A 97 12.50 -18.87 -10.98
C GLY A 97 12.26 -17.35 -10.96
N ALA A 98 11.00 -16.91 -10.83
CA ALA A 98 10.62 -15.50 -10.83
C ALA A 98 11.13 -14.78 -9.57
N ARG A 99 11.43 -13.48 -9.73
CA ARG A 99 11.69 -12.58 -8.60
C ARG A 99 10.36 -12.22 -7.92
N LEU A 100 10.37 -11.99 -6.60
CA LEU A 100 9.21 -11.53 -5.84
C LEU A 100 9.44 -10.11 -5.31
N VAL A 101 8.65 -9.14 -5.79
CA VAL A 101 8.60 -7.77 -5.27
C VAL A 101 7.30 -7.61 -4.47
N PHE A 102 7.40 -7.38 -3.19
CA PHE A 102 6.27 -7.32 -2.28
C PHE A 102 5.92 -5.88 -1.90
N ALA A 103 4.74 -5.42 -2.30
CA ALA A 103 4.16 -4.16 -1.84
C ALA A 103 3.72 -4.31 -0.38
N ASP A 104 4.46 -3.68 0.52
CA ASP A 104 4.31 -3.82 1.97
C ASP A 104 3.97 -2.48 2.63
N ASN A 105 3.55 -2.51 3.88
CA ASN A 105 3.33 -1.35 4.74
C ASN A 105 4.44 -1.25 5.80
N LEU A 106 4.22 -0.42 6.83
CA LEU A 106 5.19 -0.17 7.90
C LEU A 106 4.73 -0.74 9.27
N TYR A 107 3.63 -1.49 9.30
CA TYR A 107 3.01 -1.95 10.56
C TYR A 107 3.92 -2.86 11.38
N MET A 108 4.82 -3.62 10.71
CA MET A 108 5.75 -4.55 11.36
C MET A 108 6.74 -3.90 12.32
N TYR A 109 6.85 -2.58 12.30
CA TYR A 109 7.68 -1.85 13.27
C TYR A 109 6.93 -1.53 14.56
N GLY A 110 5.59 -1.58 14.56
CA GLY A 110 4.76 -1.23 15.72
C GLY A 110 4.85 0.24 16.13
N PRO A 111 4.48 0.56 17.39
CA PRO A 111 4.59 1.91 17.92
C PRO A 111 6.04 2.36 18.06
N GLN A 112 6.41 3.45 17.38
CA GLN A 112 7.74 4.06 17.46
C GLN A 112 7.63 5.54 17.80
N THR A 113 8.69 6.12 18.36
CA THR A 113 8.80 7.54 18.67
C THR A 113 9.88 8.25 17.84
N SER A 114 10.66 7.50 17.07
CA SER A 114 11.67 8.00 16.13
C SER A 114 11.26 7.68 14.69
N PRO A 115 11.84 8.37 13.69
CA PRO A 115 11.57 8.06 12.28
C PRO A 115 11.83 6.59 11.96
N LEU A 116 10.89 5.98 11.21
CA LEU A 116 10.95 4.57 10.85
C LEU A 116 12.10 4.32 9.87
N THR A 117 12.93 3.34 10.18
CA THR A 117 14.02 2.87 9.31
C THR A 117 13.89 1.38 9.04
N GLU A 118 14.48 0.90 7.95
CA GLU A 118 14.47 -0.52 7.59
C GLU A 118 15.24 -1.41 8.57
N ALA A 119 16.13 -0.81 9.38
CA ALA A 119 16.92 -1.50 10.39
C ALA A 119 16.19 -1.70 11.73
N MET A 120 15.00 -1.10 11.89
CA MET A 120 14.22 -1.25 13.12
C MET A 120 13.84 -2.70 13.39
N PRO A 121 13.78 -3.11 14.68
CA PRO A 121 13.34 -4.44 15.05
C PRO A 121 11.87 -4.66 14.69
N LEU A 122 11.55 -5.89 14.35
CA LEU A 122 10.17 -6.31 14.09
C LEU A 122 9.40 -6.43 15.40
N THR A 123 8.17 -5.91 15.41
CA THR A 123 7.32 -5.88 16.60
C THR A 123 6.55 -7.18 16.85
N ASN A 124 6.16 -7.40 18.10
CA ASN A 124 5.11 -8.34 18.48
C ASN A 124 3.83 -7.63 18.97
N TYR A 125 3.73 -6.32 18.77
CA TYR A 125 2.58 -5.51 19.16
C TYR A 125 1.34 -5.89 18.35
N GLY A 126 0.20 -6.03 19.05
CA GLY A 126 -1.11 -6.19 18.41
C GLY A 126 -1.23 -7.44 17.53
N ARG A 127 -2.25 -7.45 16.68
CA ARG A 127 -2.56 -8.58 15.78
C ARG A 127 -2.02 -8.35 14.38
N LYS A 128 -2.37 -7.19 13.77
CA LYS A 128 -1.93 -6.85 12.40
C LYS A 128 -0.45 -6.52 12.32
N PRO A 129 0.12 -5.69 13.22
CA PRO A 129 1.55 -5.42 13.23
C PRO A 129 2.39 -6.70 13.44
N ALA A 130 2.04 -7.54 14.43
CA ALA A 130 2.73 -8.81 14.66
C ALA A 130 2.65 -9.74 13.45
N LEU A 131 1.48 -9.84 12.79
CA LEU A 131 1.33 -10.63 11.57
C LEU A 131 2.22 -10.11 10.44
N ARG A 132 2.31 -8.78 10.23
CA ARG A 132 3.20 -8.21 9.21
C ARG A 132 4.68 -8.50 9.53
N ALA A 133 5.05 -8.52 10.81
CA ALA A 133 6.37 -8.96 11.26
C ALA A 133 6.63 -10.45 10.94
N GLU A 134 5.65 -11.32 11.15
CA GLU A 134 5.72 -12.75 10.76
C GLU A 134 5.89 -12.90 9.24
N LEU A 135 5.14 -12.16 8.43
CA LEU A 135 5.28 -12.18 6.96
C LEU A 135 6.66 -11.71 6.51
N THR A 136 7.22 -10.70 7.20
CA THR A 136 8.59 -10.24 6.94
C THR A 136 9.60 -11.37 7.19
N LYS A 137 9.49 -12.10 8.29
CA LYS A 137 10.35 -13.25 8.58
C LYS A 137 10.19 -14.35 7.54
N LEU A 138 8.96 -14.60 7.08
CA LEU A 138 8.65 -15.65 6.11
C LEU A 138 9.32 -15.40 4.75
N TRP A 139 9.10 -14.23 4.13
CA TRP A 139 9.69 -13.96 2.82
C TRP A 139 11.21 -13.77 2.90
N LYS A 140 11.71 -13.17 4.00
CA LYS A 140 13.12 -12.98 4.20
C LYS A 140 13.87 -14.33 4.37
N SER A 141 13.34 -15.23 5.19
CA SER A 141 13.88 -16.60 5.34
C SER A 141 13.90 -17.38 4.00
N ALA A 142 12.84 -17.22 3.19
CA ALA A 142 12.81 -17.84 1.87
C ALA A 142 13.86 -17.28 0.92
N HIS A 143 14.18 -15.98 1.04
CA HIS A 143 15.29 -15.36 0.31
C HIS A 143 16.64 -15.86 0.82
N ASP A 144 16.88 -15.81 2.14
CA ASP A 144 18.16 -16.14 2.77
C ASP A 144 18.55 -17.63 2.53
N THR A 145 17.57 -18.50 2.37
CA THR A 145 17.78 -19.91 1.99
C THR A 145 17.87 -20.15 0.49
N GLY A 146 17.89 -19.11 -0.34
CA GLY A 146 17.99 -19.21 -1.79
C GLY A 146 16.74 -19.74 -2.50
N ARG A 147 15.63 -19.87 -1.77
CA ARG A 147 14.38 -20.42 -2.31
C ARG A 147 13.67 -19.49 -3.29
N VAL A 148 13.78 -18.19 -3.08
CA VAL A 148 13.21 -17.13 -3.93
C VAL A 148 14.03 -15.85 -3.79
N ARG A 149 14.22 -15.10 -4.88
CA ARG A 149 14.75 -13.73 -4.81
C ARG A 149 13.62 -12.79 -4.45
N ALA A 150 13.51 -12.41 -3.18
CA ALA A 150 12.43 -11.59 -2.65
C ALA A 150 12.93 -10.23 -2.12
N VAL A 151 12.12 -9.18 -2.32
CA VAL A 151 12.34 -7.83 -1.81
C VAL A 151 11.02 -7.24 -1.36
N ALA A 152 11.02 -6.46 -0.28
CA ALA A 152 9.84 -5.72 0.15
C ALA A 152 10.02 -4.21 -0.11
N VAL A 153 8.99 -3.57 -0.66
CA VAL A 153 8.90 -2.12 -0.82
C VAL A 153 7.85 -1.63 0.15
N ARG A 154 8.24 -0.79 1.10
CA ARG A 154 7.39 -0.36 2.22
C ARG A 154 6.98 1.09 2.09
N ALA A 155 5.70 1.34 2.33
CA ALA A 155 5.09 2.63 2.20
C ALA A 155 4.20 2.96 3.39
N SER A 156 4.06 4.26 3.68
CA SER A 156 3.13 4.81 4.66
C SER A 156 1.69 4.82 4.13
N ASP A 157 0.81 5.54 4.81
CA ASP A 157 -0.60 5.63 4.43
C ASP A 157 -0.76 6.22 3.02
N PHE A 158 -1.55 5.55 2.20
CA PHE A 158 -1.68 5.87 0.79
C PHE A 158 -2.62 7.03 0.51
N TYR A 159 -2.28 7.83 -0.49
CA TYR A 159 -3.20 8.75 -1.15
C TYR A 159 -2.99 8.76 -2.66
N GLY A 160 -3.94 9.32 -3.38
CA GLY A 160 -3.90 9.40 -4.85
C GLY A 160 -5.23 9.02 -5.47
N PRO A 161 -5.28 8.94 -6.81
CA PRO A 161 -6.44 8.48 -7.55
C PRO A 161 -6.88 7.07 -7.13
N ASP A 162 -8.20 6.86 -6.98
CA ASP A 162 -8.84 5.56 -6.71
C ASP A 162 -8.36 4.80 -5.44
N VAL A 163 -7.81 5.50 -4.45
CA VAL A 163 -7.43 4.88 -3.17
C VAL A 163 -8.62 4.85 -2.22
N ALA A 164 -9.40 3.78 -2.28
CA ALA A 164 -10.72 3.66 -1.62
C ALA A 164 -10.69 3.70 -0.08
N THR A 165 -9.53 3.50 0.55
CA THR A 165 -9.38 3.51 2.03
C THR A 165 -8.61 4.72 2.56
N SER A 166 -8.22 5.64 1.67
CA SER A 166 -7.39 6.79 2.02
C SER A 166 -8.12 7.84 2.85
N VAL A 167 -7.51 8.23 3.97
CA VAL A 167 -7.98 9.36 4.78
C VAL A 167 -7.89 10.68 4.01
N ILE A 168 -6.89 10.85 3.14
CA ILE A 168 -6.74 12.04 2.29
C ILE A 168 -7.70 11.99 1.11
N SER A 169 -7.74 10.87 0.35
CA SER A 169 -8.48 10.83 -0.91
C SER A 169 -9.99 10.74 -0.68
N VAL A 170 -10.47 9.72 0.05
CA VAL A 170 -11.92 9.48 0.22
C VAL A 170 -12.49 10.33 1.33
N PHE A 171 -11.85 10.32 2.52
CA PHE A 171 -12.38 11.04 3.69
C PHE A 171 -11.98 12.51 3.69
N GLY A 172 -11.01 12.92 2.87
CA GLY A 172 -10.63 14.30 2.62
C GLY A 172 -11.20 14.85 1.32
N VAL A 173 -10.48 14.69 0.22
CA VAL A 173 -10.73 15.29 -1.10
C VAL A 173 -12.14 15.03 -1.60
N ALA A 174 -12.61 13.78 -1.63
CA ALA A 174 -13.94 13.45 -2.15
C ALA A 174 -15.07 14.10 -1.31
N ARG A 175 -14.88 14.20 0.01
CA ARG A 175 -15.86 14.88 0.88
C ARG A 175 -15.86 16.39 0.69
N LEU A 176 -14.70 17.02 0.58
CA LEU A 176 -14.56 18.46 0.31
C LEU A 176 -15.19 18.82 -1.04
N LEU A 177 -14.98 18.03 -2.09
CA LEU A 177 -15.63 18.17 -3.39
C LEU A 177 -17.16 18.06 -3.29
N ALA A 178 -17.65 17.24 -2.37
CA ALA A 178 -19.09 17.10 -2.10
C ALA A 178 -19.65 18.19 -1.15
N GLY A 179 -18.89 19.24 -0.85
CA GLY A 179 -19.29 20.32 0.08
C GLY A 179 -19.37 19.90 1.55
N LYS A 180 -18.84 18.73 1.91
CA LYS A 180 -18.85 18.17 3.26
C LYS A 180 -17.49 18.37 3.93
N PRO A 181 -17.44 18.49 5.29
CA PRO A 181 -16.15 18.50 5.99
C PRO A 181 -15.35 17.23 5.70
N ALA A 182 -14.03 17.36 5.56
CA ALA A 182 -13.13 16.22 5.63
C ALA A 182 -13.30 15.52 6.98
N LEU A 183 -13.16 14.19 7.02
CA LEU A 183 -13.41 13.38 8.22
C LEU A 183 -12.15 12.62 8.59
N THR A 184 -11.70 12.72 9.83
CA THR A 184 -10.60 11.93 10.35
C THR A 184 -11.00 11.19 11.63
N PRO A 185 -10.60 9.91 11.79
CA PRO A 185 -10.86 9.16 13.03
C PRO A 185 -9.90 9.56 14.18
N TYR A 186 -8.85 10.31 13.88
CA TYR A 186 -7.81 10.69 14.83
C TYR A 186 -7.43 12.16 14.72
N SER A 187 -6.62 12.64 15.69
CA SER A 187 -6.06 13.99 15.65
C SER A 187 -5.28 14.19 14.34
N PRO A 188 -5.55 15.27 13.60
CA PRO A 188 -4.80 15.58 12.38
C PRO A 188 -3.52 16.39 12.63
N GLU A 189 -3.07 16.54 13.88
CA GLU A 189 -2.03 17.50 14.28
C GLU A 189 -0.61 16.91 14.30
N HIS A 190 -0.48 15.58 14.29
CA HIS A 190 0.85 14.96 14.33
C HIS A 190 1.50 14.95 12.95
N PRO A 191 2.82 15.20 12.85
CA PRO A 191 3.58 15.00 11.61
C PRO A 191 3.40 13.56 11.11
N HIS A 192 3.06 13.41 9.84
CA HIS A 192 2.76 12.13 9.24
C HIS A 192 3.21 12.10 7.78
N ASP A 193 3.91 11.06 7.40
CA ASP A 193 4.28 10.85 6.01
C ASP A 193 3.18 10.07 5.28
N PHE A 194 2.86 10.54 4.09
CA PHE A 194 1.87 9.92 3.21
C PHE A 194 2.52 9.55 1.90
N THR A 195 2.22 8.36 1.42
CA THR A 195 2.77 7.84 0.17
C THR A 195 1.79 8.02 -0.98
N TYR A 196 2.22 8.73 -2.02
CA TYR A 196 1.48 8.85 -3.27
C TYR A 196 1.53 7.52 -4.04
N VAL A 197 0.37 6.97 -4.39
CA VAL A 197 0.29 5.63 -5.00
C VAL A 197 1.09 5.49 -6.30
N PRO A 198 1.13 6.46 -7.23
CA PRO A 198 2.01 6.39 -8.39
C PRO A 198 3.50 6.32 -8.04
N ASP A 199 3.98 7.04 -7.00
CA ASP A 199 5.36 6.93 -6.54
C ASP A 199 5.65 5.54 -5.95
N PHE A 200 4.69 4.97 -5.22
CA PHE A 200 4.79 3.59 -4.75
C PHE A 200 4.88 2.59 -5.90
N ALA A 201 4.06 2.76 -6.93
CA ALA A 201 4.14 1.95 -8.13
C ALA A 201 5.50 2.10 -8.84
N ARG A 202 6.02 3.34 -8.95
CA ARG A 202 7.35 3.62 -9.47
C ARG A 202 8.44 2.89 -8.67
N ALA A 203 8.35 2.87 -7.34
CA ALA A 203 9.28 2.16 -6.50
C ALA A 203 9.22 0.63 -6.71
N LEU A 204 8.01 0.06 -6.83
CA LEU A 204 7.83 -1.36 -7.15
C LEU A 204 8.47 -1.71 -8.50
N VAL A 205 8.22 -0.90 -9.52
CA VAL A 205 8.81 -1.07 -10.87
C VAL A 205 10.33 -0.92 -10.82
N THR A 206 10.87 0.04 -10.05
CA THR A 206 12.31 0.19 -9.84
C THR A 206 12.92 -1.10 -9.27
N LEU A 207 12.25 -1.74 -8.31
CA LEU A 207 12.76 -2.97 -7.69
C LEU A 207 12.58 -4.21 -8.59
N VAL A 208 11.65 -4.23 -9.54
CA VAL A 208 11.59 -5.27 -10.58
C VAL A 208 12.88 -5.30 -11.40
N ASP A 209 13.47 -4.13 -11.67
CA ASP A 209 14.67 -3.97 -12.50
C ASP A 209 15.98 -3.99 -11.70
N ALA A 210 15.90 -3.89 -10.39
CA ALA A 210 17.05 -3.76 -9.53
C ALA A 210 17.97 -4.98 -9.58
N PRO A 211 19.29 -4.81 -9.41
CA PRO A 211 20.23 -5.91 -9.35
C PRO A 211 20.03 -6.77 -8.10
N ASP A 212 20.59 -7.98 -8.09
CA ASP A 212 20.32 -9.00 -7.07
C ASP A 212 20.70 -8.57 -5.65
N ASP A 213 21.67 -7.68 -5.47
CA ASP A 213 22.05 -7.11 -4.18
C ASP A 213 21.00 -6.16 -3.56
N ALA A 214 19.99 -5.75 -4.33
CA ALA A 214 18.83 -5.02 -3.83
C ALA A 214 17.78 -5.94 -3.17
N TYR A 215 17.87 -7.25 -3.39
CA TYR A 215 16.96 -8.25 -2.84
C TYR A 215 17.42 -8.71 -1.44
N GLY A 216 16.59 -9.46 -0.73
CA GLY A 216 16.83 -9.90 0.65
C GLY A 216 16.62 -8.83 1.71
N GLN A 217 16.10 -7.67 1.35
CA GLN A 217 15.94 -6.54 2.24
C GLN A 217 14.64 -5.77 1.97
N ALA A 218 14.31 -4.84 2.85
CA ALA A 218 13.21 -3.91 2.66
C ALA A 218 13.73 -2.54 2.22
N TRP A 219 12.89 -1.79 1.52
CA TRP A 219 13.13 -0.43 1.06
C TRP A 219 11.95 0.46 1.39
N HIS A 220 12.19 1.58 2.05
CA HIS A 220 11.18 2.59 2.30
C HIS A 220 11.07 3.54 1.11
N VAL A 221 9.86 3.72 0.60
CA VAL A 221 9.60 4.62 -0.54
C VAL A 221 9.77 6.08 -0.10
N PRO A 222 10.44 6.93 -0.89
CA PRO A 222 10.44 8.37 -0.66
C PRO A 222 9.02 8.94 -0.69
N ASN A 223 8.75 9.85 0.24
CA ASN A 223 7.52 10.60 0.33
C ASN A 223 7.79 12.08 0.06
N ALA A 224 6.75 12.86 -0.24
CA ALA A 224 6.79 14.31 -0.18
C ALA A 224 7.20 14.77 1.24
N SER A 225 7.50 16.07 1.40
CA SER A 225 7.87 16.61 2.72
C SER A 225 6.83 16.27 3.79
N THR A 226 7.32 15.84 4.97
CA THR A 226 6.46 15.54 6.13
C THR A 226 5.54 16.71 6.46
N ARG A 227 4.25 16.46 6.57
CA ARG A 227 3.22 17.43 6.95
C ARG A 227 2.25 16.82 7.94
N THR A 228 1.48 17.64 8.64
CA THR A 228 0.32 17.14 9.38
C THR A 228 -0.83 16.80 8.43
N LEU A 229 -1.73 15.90 8.82
CA LEU A 229 -2.93 15.66 8.02
C LEU A 229 -3.76 16.94 7.85
N ARG A 230 -3.76 17.83 8.84
CA ARG A 230 -4.40 19.15 8.74
C ARG A 230 -3.83 19.97 7.60
N ASP A 231 -2.51 20.06 7.49
CA ASP A 231 -1.86 20.84 6.43
C ASP A 231 -2.20 20.29 5.05
N VAL A 232 -2.18 18.96 4.89
CA VAL A 232 -2.52 18.29 3.63
C VAL A 232 -3.98 18.53 3.24
N LEU A 233 -4.91 18.42 4.20
CA LEU A 233 -6.33 18.67 3.94
C LEU A 233 -6.64 20.15 3.70
N THR A 234 -5.90 21.06 4.32
CA THR A 234 -6.01 22.50 4.08
C THR A 234 -5.52 22.85 2.68
N LEU A 235 -4.40 22.26 2.26
CA LEU A 235 -3.90 22.38 0.90
C LEU A 235 -4.92 21.83 -0.13
N ALA A 236 -5.48 20.67 0.13
CA ALA A 236 -6.52 20.09 -0.74
C ALA A 236 -7.75 21.02 -0.85
N ALA A 237 -8.22 21.60 0.25
CA ALA A 237 -9.33 22.54 0.25
C ALA A 237 -9.00 23.80 -0.56
N SER A 238 -7.79 24.33 -0.43
CA SER A 238 -7.30 25.46 -1.22
C SER A 238 -7.28 25.15 -2.73
N LEU A 239 -6.76 23.98 -3.12
CA LEU A 239 -6.75 23.54 -4.53
C LEU A 239 -8.15 23.31 -5.12
N ILE A 240 -9.11 22.93 -4.28
CA ILE A 240 -10.52 22.77 -4.67
C ILE A 240 -11.22 24.13 -4.76
N GLY A 241 -10.77 25.14 -3.99
CA GLY A 241 -11.41 26.47 -3.88
C GLY A 241 -12.52 26.52 -2.83
N VAL A 242 -12.41 25.72 -1.74
CA VAL A 242 -13.43 25.66 -0.66
C VAL A 242 -12.79 25.90 0.71
N PRO A 243 -13.59 26.31 1.73
CA PRO A 243 -13.06 26.40 3.09
C PRO A 243 -12.58 25.05 3.63
N ALA A 244 -11.43 25.04 4.32
CA ALA A 244 -10.86 23.87 4.96
C ALA A 244 -11.70 23.50 6.22
N ARG A 245 -12.73 22.68 6.04
CA ARG A 245 -13.54 22.14 7.14
C ARG A 245 -13.09 20.73 7.45
N ILE A 246 -12.62 20.49 8.68
CA ILE A 246 -12.13 19.18 9.14
C ILE A 246 -12.92 18.80 10.40
N SER A 247 -13.55 17.64 10.37
CA SER A 247 -14.26 17.05 11.51
C SER A 247 -13.44 15.85 12.02
N VAL A 248 -13.13 15.89 13.31
CA VAL A 248 -12.48 14.79 14.00
C VAL A 248 -13.53 13.95 14.70
N LEU A 249 -13.53 12.64 14.51
CA LEU A 249 -14.42 11.75 15.24
C LEU A 249 -14.08 11.81 16.74
N PRO A 250 -15.06 11.93 17.65
CA PRO A 250 -14.79 12.00 19.09
C PRO A 250 -14.10 10.72 19.57
N SER A 251 -12.81 10.82 19.89
CA SER A 251 -11.98 9.68 20.34
C SER A 251 -12.48 9.08 21.68
N ALA A 252 -13.14 9.87 22.51
CA ALA A 252 -13.73 9.42 23.76
C ALA A 252 -14.84 8.37 23.58
N LEU A 253 -15.54 8.37 22.43
CA LEU A 253 -16.58 7.39 22.10
C LEU A 253 -16.02 6.12 21.43
N ALA A 254 -14.79 6.14 20.94
CA ALA A 254 -14.20 5.02 20.23
C ALA A 254 -14.17 3.70 21.05
N PRO A 255 -13.83 3.68 22.34
CA PRO A 255 -13.87 2.46 23.15
C PRO A 255 -15.28 1.88 23.28
N ILE A 256 -16.29 2.76 23.47
CA ILE A 256 -17.69 2.35 23.62
C ILE A 256 -18.23 1.83 22.29
N ILE A 257 -18.00 2.55 21.20
CA ILE A 257 -18.41 2.11 19.85
C ILE A 257 -17.68 0.82 19.47
N GLY A 258 -16.41 0.68 19.84
CA GLY A 258 -15.61 -0.52 19.59
C GLY A 258 -16.12 -1.78 20.30
N LEU A 259 -16.92 -1.68 21.36
CA LEU A 259 -17.60 -2.83 21.96
C LEU A 259 -18.63 -3.43 21.00
N PHE A 260 -19.26 -2.60 20.16
CA PHE A 260 -20.34 -2.99 19.27
C PHE A 260 -19.95 -2.98 17.78
N SER A 261 -18.82 -2.36 17.40
CA SER A 261 -18.34 -2.30 16.03
C SER A 261 -16.97 -2.97 15.89
N LYS A 262 -16.92 -4.03 15.08
CA LYS A 262 -15.67 -4.72 14.73
C LYS A 262 -14.73 -3.77 13.99
N GLU A 263 -15.25 -2.95 13.09
CA GLU A 263 -14.48 -2.01 12.27
C GLU A 263 -13.75 -1.00 13.16
N VAL A 264 -14.42 -0.46 14.17
CA VAL A 264 -13.81 0.49 15.10
C VAL A 264 -12.70 -0.18 15.92
N ARG A 265 -12.88 -1.42 16.37
CA ARG A 265 -11.81 -2.18 17.06
C ARG A 265 -10.61 -2.43 16.17
N GLU A 266 -10.85 -2.81 14.92
CA GLU A 266 -9.78 -3.07 13.95
C GLU A 266 -8.96 -1.81 13.64
N ILE A 267 -9.62 -0.65 13.57
CA ILE A 267 -8.97 0.64 13.37
C ILE A 267 -8.22 1.08 14.64
N ALA A 268 -8.80 0.88 15.82
CA ALA A 268 -8.22 1.31 17.09
C ALA A 268 -6.85 0.66 17.37
N GLU A 269 -6.62 -0.57 16.92
CA GLU A 269 -5.31 -1.24 17.02
C GLU A 269 -4.19 -0.44 16.33
N MET A 270 -4.52 0.30 15.27
CA MET A 270 -3.56 1.07 14.49
C MET A 270 -3.43 2.53 14.91
N ARG A 271 -4.02 2.88 16.08
CA ARG A 271 -4.00 4.26 16.61
C ARG A 271 -2.57 4.82 16.74
N PHE A 272 -1.58 3.97 16.99
CA PHE A 272 -0.18 4.39 17.15
C PHE A 272 0.42 5.10 15.92
N GLN A 273 -0.20 4.98 14.76
CA GLN A 273 0.21 5.72 13.56
C GLN A 273 -0.24 7.19 13.62
N TRP A 274 -1.23 7.52 14.47
CA TRP A 274 -1.95 8.79 14.46
C TRP A 274 -1.86 9.58 15.77
N ASP A 275 -1.44 8.96 16.87
CA ASP A 275 -1.34 9.60 18.19
C ASP A 275 0.07 10.15 18.50
N ARG A 276 0.95 10.11 17.51
CA ARG A 276 2.36 10.54 17.57
C ARG A 276 2.89 10.82 16.16
N PRO A 277 4.09 11.44 16.03
CA PRO A 277 4.74 11.55 14.73
C PRO A 277 4.93 10.17 14.07
N TYR A 278 4.57 10.06 12.79
CA TYR A 278 4.73 8.86 11.97
C TYR A 278 5.55 9.20 10.73
N ILE A 279 6.85 9.26 10.91
CA ILE A 279 7.83 9.74 9.93
C ILE A 279 8.61 8.56 9.38
N VAL A 280 8.84 8.54 8.08
CA VAL A 280 9.53 7.46 7.35
C VAL A 280 10.89 7.96 6.87
N ASN A 281 11.95 7.32 7.29
CA ASN A 281 13.26 7.55 6.73
C ASN A 281 13.44 6.68 5.48
N SER A 282 13.49 7.33 4.31
CA SER A 282 13.72 6.68 3.02
C SER A 282 15.11 6.95 2.44
N SER A 283 16.05 7.46 3.25
CA SER A 283 17.39 7.85 2.79
C SER A 283 18.16 6.72 2.11
N LYS A 284 17.95 5.48 2.55
CA LYS A 284 18.54 4.28 1.94
C LYS A 284 18.09 4.09 0.49
N PHE A 285 16.77 4.21 0.23
CA PHE A 285 16.22 4.14 -1.12
C PHE A 285 16.67 5.34 -1.96
N ALA A 286 16.58 6.54 -1.40
CA ALA A 286 16.95 7.79 -2.06
C ALA A 286 18.41 7.82 -2.52
N ALA A 287 19.32 7.28 -1.71
CA ALA A 287 20.74 7.19 -2.05
C ALA A 287 21.05 6.22 -3.21
N ARG A 288 20.18 5.22 -3.44
CA ARG A 288 20.45 4.17 -4.43
C ARG A 288 19.66 4.33 -5.73
N PHE A 289 18.45 4.86 -5.67
CA PHE A 289 17.52 4.86 -6.80
C PHE A 289 17.10 6.28 -7.18
N TRP A 290 16.15 6.87 -6.45
CA TRP A 290 15.63 8.21 -6.71
C TRP A 290 15.08 8.83 -5.43
N ASN A 291 15.00 10.17 -5.37
CA ASN A 291 14.56 10.97 -4.22
C ASN A 291 13.55 12.08 -4.58
N ASP A 292 13.05 12.06 -5.80
CA ASP A 292 12.15 13.06 -6.38
C ASP A 292 10.67 12.62 -6.23
N ALA A 293 10.23 12.37 -4.99
CA ALA A 293 8.84 12.07 -4.70
C ALA A 293 7.91 13.20 -5.13
N THR A 294 6.75 12.85 -5.64
CA THR A 294 5.74 13.78 -6.13
C THR A 294 5.29 14.75 -5.03
N PRO A 295 5.40 16.08 -5.21
CA PRO A 295 4.91 17.07 -4.24
C PRO A 295 3.40 16.92 -3.99
N PHE A 296 2.95 17.28 -2.78
CA PHE A 296 1.52 17.21 -2.44
C PHE A 296 0.65 18.01 -3.39
N GLU A 297 1.12 19.15 -3.85
CA GLU A 297 0.39 20.01 -4.80
C GLU A 297 0.00 19.25 -6.08
N SER A 298 0.94 18.49 -6.64
CA SER A 298 0.72 17.67 -7.83
C SER A 298 -0.13 16.44 -7.52
N GLY A 299 0.24 15.64 -6.50
CA GLY A 299 -0.48 14.43 -6.15
C GLY A 299 -1.93 14.68 -5.69
N LEU A 300 -2.19 15.80 -5.01
CA LEU A 300 -3.55 16.23 -4.69
C LEU A 300 -4.30 16.73 -5.92
N GLY A 301 -3.61 17.44 -6.84
CA GLY A 301 -4.20 17.86 -8.13
C GLY A 301 -4.73 16.68 -8.91
N ASP A 302 -3.95 15.62 -9.06
CA ASP A 302 -4.36 14.38 -9.73
C ASP A 302 -5.53 13.69 -9.00
N THR A 303 -5.46 13.65 -7.66
CA THR A 303 -6.52 13.08 -6.82
C THR A 303 -7.83 13.84 -6.98
N ILE A 304 -7.78 15.17 -6.98
CA ILE A 304 -8.94 16.04 -7.19
C ILE A 304 -9.53 15.82 -8.59
N SER A 305 -8.68 15.79 -9.61
CA SER A 305 -9.09 15.57 -11.00
C SER A 305 -9.80 14.23 -11.17
N PHE A 306 -9.25 13.17 -10.57
CA PHE A 306 -9.87 11.85 -10.56
C PHE A 306 -11.28 11.86 -9.94
N TYR A 307 -11.45 12.45 -8.74
CA TYR A 307 -12.76 12.46 -8.07
C TYR A 307 -13.75 13.44 -8.70
N ARG A 308 -13.30 14.48 -9.41
CA ARG A 308 -14.18 15.31 -10.24
C ARG A 308 -14.75 14.53 -11.43
N ALA A 309 -13.93 13.69 -12.05
CA ALA A 309 -14.33 12.90 -13.21
C ALA A 309 -15.21 11.69 -12.85
N THR A 310 -14.93 11.02 -11.73
CA THR A 310 -15.57 9.73 -11.37
C THR A 310 -16.62 9.84 -10.27
N GLY A 311 -16.66 10.96 -9.55
CA GLY A 311 -17.44 11.10 -8.33
C GLY A 311 -16.81 10.40 -7.12
N ALA A 312 -17.38 10.60 -5.92
CA ALA A 312 -16.92 9.92 -4.72
C ALA A 312 -17.14 8.41 -4.83
N PRO A 313 -16.21 7.57 -4.36
CA PRO A 313 -16.37 6.12 -4.44
C PRO A 313 -17.63 5.71 -3.68
N ARG A 314 -18.52 4.98 -4.35
CA ARG A 314 -19.60 4.25 -3.68
C ARG A 314 -18.94 3.17 -2.83
N ARG A 315 -19.30 3.04 -1.54
CA ARG A 315 -18.88 1.89 -0.73
C ARG A 315 -19.14 0.63 -1.55
N ARG A 316 -18.12 -0.14 -1.83
CA ARG A 316 -18.31 -1.51 -2.33
C ARG A 316 -18.82 -2.31 -1.13
N GLU A 317 -20.07 -2.74 -1.20
CA GLU A 317 -20.68 -3.70 -0.27
C GLU A 317 -19.94 -5.03 -0.30
#